data_118edf28c09ccfe230cf0e073edc72cb
#
_entry.id   118edf28c09ccfe230cf0e073edc72cb
#
_cell.length_a   1.000
_cell.length_b   1.000
_cell.length_c   1.000
_cell.angle_alpha   90.00
_cell.angle_beta   90.00
_cell.angle_gamma   90.00
#
_symmetry.space_group_name_H-M   'P 1'
#
loop_
_entity.id
_entity.type
_entity.pdbx_description
1 polymer ?
#
loop_
_entity_poly.entity_id
_entity_poly.type
_entity_poly.pdbx_seq_one_letter_code
_entity_poly.pdbx_strand_id
1 'polypeptide(L)'
;MLSANRDASGYGDNVLIKIMNNNMTSIKDQSVPKPTNWYGKLLLVFIALLLTAIVLLEGSLIISGGTMFAGKRPTNLGVNSGKLTPCPDSPNCVCSQNQDDLHKIAPLTYAVSKPEAISKLKAVITDLPRTKIITETEDYIYAEFTTSLMKFVDDVEFYVDDANKIIHMRSASRLGQSDMGVNRNRIETIRTQFTS
;
A
#
# COMPACT_ATOMS: atom_id res chain seq x y z
N MET A 1 -96.06 56.99 30.48
CA MET A 1 -96.21 56.83 29.04
C MET A 1 -94.90 56.29 28.47
N LEU A 2 -94.99 55.16 27.79
CA LEU A 2 -94.04 54.51 26.95
C LEU A 2 -92.64 54.17 27.55
N SER A 3 -92.56 52.95 28.05
CA SER A 3 -91.41 52.10 28.21
C SER A 3 -91.00 51.59 26.84
N ALA A 4 -89.77 51.72 26.44
CA ALA A 4 -89.19 51.08 25.29
C ALA A 4 -88.11 50.09 25.71
N ASN A 5 -88.39 48.85 25.33
CA ASN A 5 -87.66 47.65 25.60
C ASN A 5 -86.29 47.63 24.89
N ARG A 6 -85.25 47.26 25.60
CA ARG A 6 -83.88 47.02 25.04
C ARG A 6 -83.44 45.64 25.52
N ASP A 7 -83.80 44.63 24.76
CA ASP A 7 -83.24 43.29 24.96
C ASP A 7 -83.07 42.55 23.62
N ALA A 8 -82.05 42.99 22.82
CA ALA A 8 -81.71 42.27 21.60
C ALA A 8 -80.22 42.25 21.27
N SER A 9 -79.32 42.59 22.23
CA SER A 9 -77.92 42.72 21.95
C SER A 9 -77.04 41.55 22.44
N GLY A 10 -77.58 40.69 23.30
CA GLY A 10 -76.70 39.66 23.95
C GLY A 10 -76.58 38.28 23.24
N TYR A 11 -77.41 38.02 22.23
CA TYR A 11 -77.50 36.67 21.67
C TYR A 11 -76.51 36.45 20.53
N GLY A 12 -76.15 37.50 19.79
CA GLY A 12 -75.21 37.40 18.65
C GLY A 12 -73.77 37.20 19.06
N ASP A 13 -73.38 37.85 20.15
CA ASP A 13 -71.92 37.83 20.56
C ASP A 13 -71.46 36.47 21.11
N ASN A 14 -72.37 35.76 21.79
CA ASN A 14 -72.09 34.44 22.33
C ASN A 14 -71.97 33.36 21.26
N VAL A 15 -72.69 33.50 20.15
CA VAL A 15 -72.57 32.56 19.00
C VAL A 15 -71.31 32.77 18.22
N LEU A 16 -70.89 34.01 18.01
CA LEU A 16 -69.65 34.34 17.34
C LEU A 16 -68.41 33.90 18.14
N ILE A 17 -68.41 34.12 19.46
CA ILE A 17 -67.34 33.69 20.35
C ILE A 17 -67.21 32.15 20.37
N LYS A 18 -68.35 31.44 20.35
CA LYS A 18 -68.36 29.96 20.32
C LYS A 18 -67.88 29.41 18.99
N ILE A 19 -68.18 30.05 17.87
CA ILE A 19 -67.69 29.65 16.53
C ILE A 19 -66.20 29.96 16.42
N MET A 20 -65.72 31.08 16.91
CA MET A 20 -64.25 31.42 16.90
C MET A 20 -63.47 30.49 17.81
N ASN A 21 -63.96 30.11 18.98
CA ASN A 21 -63.25 29.16 19.86
C ASN A 21 -63.23 27.75 19.28
N ASN A 22 -64.32 27.28 18.64
CA ASN A 22 -64.30 25.98 17.96
C ASN A 22 -63.36 25.93 16.76
N ASN A 23 -63.26 27.03 16.02
CA ASN A 23 -62.28 27.11 14.92
C ASN A 23 -60.83 27.21 15.41
N MET A 24 -60.61 27.91 16.56
CA MET A 24 -59.21 27.98 17.14
C MET A 24 -58.78 26.65 17.77
N THR A 25 -59.69 25.84 18.31
CA THR A 25 -59.37 24.51 18.83
C THR A 25 -59.10 23.51 17.68
N SER A 26 -59.78 23.66 16.53
CA SER A 26 -59.58 22.81 15.35
C SER A 26 -58.22 23.03 14.66
N ILE A 27 -57.64 24.23 14.79
CA ILE A 27 -56.34 24.55 14.22
C ILE A 27 -55.18 24.04 15.09
N LYS A 28 -55.41 23.79 16.38
CA LYS A 28 -54.39 23.36 17.32
C LYS A 28 -53.99 21.88 17.24
N ASP A 29 -54.75 21.07 16.52
CA ASP A 29 -54.50 19.61 16.47
C ASP A 29 -54.03 19.10 15.10
N GLN A 30 -53.51 19.99 14.27
CA GLN A 30 -52.68 19.54 13.15
C GLN A 30 -51.23 19.34 13.65
N SER A 31 -50.94 18.15 14.16
CA SER A 31 -49.61 17.71 14.43
C SER A 31 -48.80 17.79 13.13
N VAL A 32 -47.90 18.77 13.03
CA VAL A 32 -46.94 18.84 11.94
C VAL A 32 -46.16 17.51 11.90
N PRO A 33 -46.21 16.75 10.80
CA PRO A 33 -45.53 15.49 10.75
C PRO A 33 -44.03 15.76 11.00
N LYS A 34 -43.47 15.12 12.05
CA LYS A 34 -42.06 15.21 12.35
C LYS A 34 -41.27 14.83 11.10
N PRO A 35 -40.30 15.64 10.65
CA PRO A 35 -39.51 15.30 9.49
C PRO A 35 -38.88 13.90 9.71
N THR A 36 -39.31 12.95 8.91
CA THR A 36 -38.71 11.60 8.93
C THR A 36 -37.25 11.77 8.55
N ASN A 37 -36.36 11.46 9.49
CA ASN A 37 -34.90 11.63 9.31
C ASN A 37 -34.34 10.54 8.35
N TRP A 38 -34.96 10.43 7.17
CA TRP A 38 -34.63 9.45 6.16
C TRP A 38 -33.24 9.71 5.58
N TYR A 39 -32.81 10.97 5.48
CA TYR A 39 -31.43 11.34 5.09
C TYR A 39 -30.41 10.80 6.08
N GLY A 40 -30.69 10.84 7.39
CA GLY A 40 -29.81 10.23 8.39
C GLY A 40 -29.71 8.71 8.24
N LYS A 41 -30.82 8.05 7.92
CA LYS A 41 -30.81 6.59 7.65
C LYS A 41 -30.05 6.27 6.35
N LEU A 42 -30.22 7.06 5.28
CA LEU A 42 -29.48 6.91 4.04
C LEU A 42 -27.97 7.15 4.23
N LEU A 43 -27.61 8.18 5.01
CA LEU A 43 -26.21 8.46 5.34
C LEU A 43 -25.56 7.31 6.10
N LEU A 44 -26.26 6.74 7.09
CA LEU A 44 -25.77 5.57 7.84
C LEU A 44 -25.58 4.33 6.94
N VAL A 45 -26.52 4.07 6.03
CA VAL A 45 -26.40 2.98 5.06
C VAL A 45 -25.20 3.22 4.12
N PHE A 46 -25.01 4.45 3.66
CA PHE A 46 -23.88 4.79 2.79
C PHE A 46 -22.54 4.63 3.52
N ILE A 47 -22.45 5.08 4.78
CA ILE A 47 -21.24 4.87 5.62
C ILE A 47 -20.98 3.38 5.84
N ALA A 48 -22.01 2.59 6.13
CA ALA A 48 -21.87 1.15 6.31
C ALA A 48 -21.36 0.45 5.04
N LEU A 49 -21.90 0.82 3.87
CA LEU A 49 -21.44 0.29 2.57
C LEU A 49 -20.01 0.70 2.26
N LEU A 50 -19.63 1.93 2.59
CA LEU A 50 -18.25 2.40 2.41
C LEU A 50 -17.29 1.64 3.31
N LEU A 51 -17.62 1.44 4.58
CA LEU A 51 -16.81 0.67 5.52
C LEU A 51 -16.68 -0.81 5.10
N THR A 52 -17.77 -1.43 4.63
CA THR A 52 -17.70 -2.80 4.11
C THR A 52 -16.86 -2.90 2.85
N ALA A 53 -16.92 -1.91 1.94
CA ALA A 53 -16.07 -1.86 0.76
C ALA A 53 -14.58 -1.72 1.12
N ILE A 54 -14.25 -0.90 2.12
CA ILE A 54 -12.89 -0.75 2.63
C ILE A 54 -12.38 -2.07 3.22
N VAL A 55 -13.17 -2.73 4.08
CA VAL A 55 -12.80 -4.03 4.68
C VAL A 55 -12.62 -5.12 3.62
N LEU A 56 -13.48 -5.15 2.60
CA LEU A 56 -13.34 -6.10 1.49
C LEU A 56 -12.10 -5.81 0.64
N LEU A 57 -11.77 -4.54 0.43
CA LEU A 57 -10.56 -4.13 -0.30
C LEU A 57 -9.30 -4.53 0.48
N GLU A 58 -9.24 -4.25 1.78
CA GLU A 58 -8.13 -4.66 2.65
C GLU A 58 -8.03 -6.18 2.74
N GLY A 59 -9.15 -6.88 2.89
CA GLY A 59 -9.19 -8.35 2.88
C GLY A 59 -8.66 -8.94 1.57
N SER A 60 -8.98 -8.34 0.43
CA SER A 60 -8.45 -8.74 -0.89
C SER A 60 -6.94 -8.52 -1.00
N LEU A 61 -6.40 -7.42 -0.44
CA LEU A 61 -4.96 -7.15 -0.39
C LEU A 61 -4.22 -8.20 0.48
N ILE A 62 -4.80 -8.59 1.60
CA ILE A 62 -4.22 -9.61 2.51
C ILE A 62 -4.23 -10.99 1.86
N ILE A 63 -5.32 -11.37 1.19
CA ILE A 63 -5.45 -12.66 0.49
C ILE A 63 -4.50 -12.73 -0.70
N SER A 64 -4.25 -11.61 -1.39
CA SER A 64 -3.26 -11.51 -2.48
C SER A 64 -1.81 -11.48 -1.99
N GLY A 65 -1.57 -11.65 -0.69
CA GLY A 65 -0.23 -11.67 -0.08
C GLY A 65 0.53 -10.36 -0.19
N GLY A 66 -0.16 -9.23 -0.36
CA GLY A 66 0.48 -7.90 -0.47
C GLY A 66 1.39 -7.74 -1.69
N THR A 67 1.18 -8.52 -2.75
CA THR A 67 2.09 -8.60 -3.92
C THR A 67 1.77 -7.61 -5.04
N MET A 68 0.84 -6.68 -4.85
CA MET A 68 0.38 -5.76 -5.89
C MET A 68 1.55 -5.02 -6.57
N PHE A 69 2.61 -4.71 -5.84
CA PHE A 69 3.82 -4.03 -6.34
C PHE A 69 5.05 -4.95 -6.39
N ALA A 70 4.89 -6.26 -6.20
CA ALA A 70 6.02 -7.20 -6.26
C ALA A 70 6.60 -7.34 -7.67
N GLY A 71 5.82 -7.08 -8.70
CA GLY A 71 6.19 -7.35 -10.07
C GLY A 71 6.34 -8.85 -10.37
N LYS A 72 6.48 -9.18 -11.64
CA LYS A 72 6.74 -10.57 -12.07
C LYS A 72 8.22 -10.87 -11.92
N ARG A 73 8.57 -12.03 -11.34
CA ARG A 73 9.95 -12.49 -11.28
C ARG A 73 10.51 -12.64 -12.71
N PRO A 74 11.72 -12.06 -12.99
CA PRO A 74 12.38 -12.23 -14.27
C PRO A 74 12.68 -13.71 -14.56
N THR A 75 12.66 -14.10 -15.83
CA THR A 75 12.97 -15.47 -16.27
C THR A 75 14.40 -15.62 -16.78
N ASN A 76 15.15 -14.52 -16.86
CA ASN A 76 16.52 -14.44 -17.36
C ASN A 76 17.56 -14.25 -16.24
N LEU A 77 17.21 -14.65 -15.01
CA LEU A 77 18.15 -14.68 -13.88
C LEU A 77 19.09 -15.86 -14.00
N GLY A 78 20.27 -15.75 -13.37
CA GLY A 78 21.29 -16.79 -13.35
C GLY A 78 22.55 -16.41 -14.10
N VAL A 79 23.47 -17.38 -14.17
CA VAL A 79 24.78 -17.21 -14.80
C VAL A 79 24.78 -17.86 -16.18
N ASN A 80 25.15 -17.10 -17.18
CA ASN A 80 25.35 -17.59 -18.52
C ASN A 80 26.80 -17.29 -18.98
N SER A 81 27.59 -18.33 -19.23
CA SER A 81 29.00 -18.20 -19.64
C SER A 81 29.84 -17.29 -18.71
N GLY A 82 29.63 -17.42 -17.37
CA GLY A 82 30.33 -16.63 -16.36
C GLY A 82 29.82 -15.19 -16.20
N LYS A 83 28.63 -14.89 -16.73
CA LYS A 83 28.05 -13.55 -16.67
C LYS A 83 26.63 -13.58 -16.13
N LEU A 84 26.33 -12.61 -15.28
CA LEU A 84 24.97 -12.22 -14.91
C LEU A 84 24.31 -11.45 -16.05
N THR A 85 22.99 -11.41 -16.07
CA THR A 85 22.24 -10.59 -17.04
C THR A 85 22.63 -9.11 -16.90
N PRO A 86 22.97 -8.40 -17.99
CA PRO A 86 23.25 -6.98 -17.93
C PRO A 86 22.05 -6.16 -17.40
N CYS A 87 22.33 -4.97 -16.86
CA CYS A 87 21.26 -4.03 -16.50
C CYS A 87 20.55 -3.53 -17.76
N PRO A 88 19.22 -3.26 -17.69
CA PRO A 88 18.51 -2.51 -18.72
C PRO A 88 18.98 -1.04 -18.71
N ASP A 89 18.53 -0.22 -19.66
CA ASP A 89 18.88 1.20 -19.74
C ASP A 89 18.35 2.06 -18.57
N SER A 90 17.42 1.52 -17.80
CA SER A 90 16.79 2.23 -16.66
C SER A 90 17.72 2.24 -15.43
N PRO A 91 17.80 3.38 -14.69
CA PRO A 91 18.73 3.56 -13.57
C PRO A 91 18.36 2.79 -12.28
N ASN A 92 17.47 1.82 -12.35
CA ASN A 92 17.01 1.00 -11.22
C ASN A 92 17.74 -0.35 -11.10
N CYS A 93 18.95 -0.43 -11.64
CA CYS A 93 19.77 -1.63 -11.62
C CYS A 93 21.26 -1.25 -11.45
N VAL A 94 22.01 -2.09 -10.72
CA VAL A 94 23.46 -2.06 -10.69
C VAL A 94 24.01 -3.47 -10.95
N CYS A 95 25.16 -3.57 -11.65
CA CYS A 95 25.81 -4.84 -11.92
C CYS A 95 27.34 -4.66 -11.99
N SER A 96 28.07 -5.56 -11.35
CA SER A 96 29.54 -5.49 -11.32
C SER A 96 30.21 -5.88 -12.66
N GLN A 97 29.44 -6.40 -13.60
CA GLN A 97 29.91 -6.73 -14.93
C GLN A 97 29.50 -5.71 -16.01
N ASN A 98 28.71 -4.69 -15.65
CA ASN A 98 28.43 -3.54 -16.51
C ASN A 98 29.64 -2.60 -16.57
N GLN A 99 29.84 -1.93 -17.72
CA GLN A 99 30.97 -1.02 -17.95
C GLN A 99 30.55 0.47 -17.89
N ASP A 100 29.29 0.76 -18.08
CA ASP A 100 28.75 2.12 -18.05
C ASP A 100 28.68 2.67 -16.64
N ASP A 101 28.87 3.98 -16.48
CA ASP A 101 28.94 4.63 -15.16
C ASP A 101 27.63 4.61 -14.36
N LEU A 102 26.49 4.45 -15.05
CA LEU A 102 25.17 4.43 -14.43
C LEU A 102 24.96 3.13 -13.63
N HIS A 103 25.34 1.99 -14.22
CA HIS A 103 25.04 0.67 -13.68
C HIS A 103 26.22 -0.01 -13.01
N LYS A 104 27.44 0.41 -13.34
CA LYS A 104 28.66 -0.19 -12.84
C LYS A 104 28.79 -0.08 -11.32
N ILE A 105 29.20 -1.19 -10.69
CA ILE A 105 29.58 -1.27 -9.27
C ILE A 105 30.76 -2.22 -9.14
N ALA A 106 31.62 -2.06 -8.14
CA ALA A 106 32.75 -2.98 -7.95
C ALA A 106 32.27 -4.36 -7.47
N PRO A 107 32.88 -5.49 -7.89
CA PRO A 107 32.62 -6.80 -7.30
C PRO A 107 33.11 -6.86 -5.85
N LEU A 108 32.69 -7.88 -5.08
CA LEU A 108 33.32 -8.21 -3.80
C LEU A 108 34.61 -9.00 -4.06
N THR A 109 35.61 -8.81 -3.21
CA THR A 109 36.83 -9.65 -3.19
C THR A 109 36.84 -10.51 -1.94
N TYR A 110 37.44 -11.70 -2.03
CA TYR A 110 37.61 -12.57 -0.87
C TYR A 110 38.96 -13.30 -0.93
N ALA A 111 39.51 -13.61 0.24
CA ALA A 111 40.80 -14.30 0.38
C ALA A 111 40.69 -15.72 0.95
N VAL A 112 39.51 -16.08 1.42
CA VAL A 112 39.21 -17.38 2.04
C VAL A 112 38.86 -18.45 1.01
N SER A 113 38.48 -19.63 1.43
CA SER A 113 37.93 -20.66 0.53
C SER A 113 36.56 -20.25 -0.06
N LYS A 114 36.21 -20.75 -1.27
CA LYS A 114 34.93 -20.49 -1.90
C LYS A 114 33.72 -20.86 -0.98
N PRO A 115 33.68 -22.04 -0.33
CA PRO A 115 32.58 -22.38 0.58
C PRO A 115 32.47 -21.42 1.76
N GLU A 116 33.59 -20.95 2.30
CA GLU A 116 33.60 -19.99 3.39
C GLU A 116 33.10 -18.61 2.96
N ALA A 117 33.53 -18.16 1.77
CA ALA A 117 33.03 -16.90 1.18
C ALA A 117 31.51 -16.94 0.94
N ILE A 118 30.99 -18.06 0.40
CA ILE A 118 29.55 -18.26 0.21
C ILE A 118 28.82 -18.28 1.54
N SER A 119 29.34 -18.99 2.53
CA SER A 119 28.74 -19.05 3.87
C SER A 119 28.68 -17.66 4.52
N LYS A 120 29.76 -16.88 4.43
CA LYS A 120 29.82 -15.50 4.93
C LYS A 120 28.81 -14.60 4.18
N LEU A 121 28.79 -14.67 2.85
CA LEU A 121 27.84 -13.92 2.04
C LEU A 121 26.39 -14.25 2.39
N LYS A 122 26.08 -15.54 2.53
CA LYS A 122 24.75 -16.00 2.94
C LYS A 122 24.33 -15.47 4.32
N ALA A 123 25.25 -15.49 5.29
CA ALA A 123 24.99 -14.92 6.61
C ALA A 123 24.64 -13.42 6.53
N VAL A 124 25.45 -12.65 5.78
CA VAL A 124 25.18 -11.22 5.54
C VAL A 124 23.81 -10.99 4.89
N ILE A 125 23.47 -11.75 3.83
CA ILE A 125 22.19 -11.60 3.14
C ILE A 125 21.04 -11.93 4.07
N THR A 126 21.15 -12.98 4.87
CA THR A 126 20.06 -13.46 5.76
C THR A 126 19.84 -12.50 6.93
N ASP A 127 20.86 -11.78 7.39
CA ASP A 127 20.75 -10.79 8.46
C ASP A 127 20.03 -9.50 8.00
N LEU A 128 19.97 -9.24 6.69
CA LEU A 128 19.30 -8.08 6.16
C LEU A 128 17.76 -8.23 6.22
N PRO A 129 17.05 -7.19 6.62
CA PRO A 129 15.60 -7.26 6.81
C PRO A 129 14.85 -7.48 5.48
N ARG A 130 13.76 -8.26 5.53
CA ARG A 130 12.85 -8.52 4.41
C ARG A 130 13.54 -9.15 3.20
N THR A 131 14.53 -9.97 3.46
CA THR A 131 15.29 -10.72 2.46
C THR A 131 14.84 -12.18 2.45
N LYS A 132 14.81 -12.79 1.27
CA LYS A 132 14.55 -14.20 1.07
C LYS A 132 15.50 -14.77 0.04
N ILE A 133 16.33 -15.72 0.42
CA ILE A 133 17.13 -16.51 -0.52
C ILE A 133 16.19 -17.46 -1.27
N ILE A 134 16.22 -17.45 -2.58
CA ILE A 134 15.35 -18.21 -3.47
C ILE A 134 16.11 -19.39 -4.10
N THR A 135 17.35 -19.13 -4.52
CA THR A 135 18.22 -20.14 -5.13
C THR A 135 19.61 -20.04 -4.54
N GLU A 136 20.21 -21.18 -4.25
CA GLU A 136 21.57 -21.30 -3.76
C GLU A 136 22.22 -22.50 -4.44
N THR A 137 23.41 -22.30 -5.00
CA THR A 137 24.29 -23.34 -5.54
C THR A 137 25.70 -23.14 -5.02
N GLU A 138 26.68 -23.95 -5.49
CA GLU A 138 28.08 -23.84 -5.09
C GLU A 138 28.77 -22.52 -5.50
N ASP A 139 28.21 -21.80 -6.47
CA ASP A 139 28.81 -20.58 -7.05
C ASP A 139 27.80 -19.46 -7.30
N TYR A 140 26.52 -19.65 -6.93
CA TYR A 140 25.49 -18.67 -7.21
C TYR A 140 24.45 -18.58 -6.08
N ILE A 141 24.10 -17.35 -5.70
CA ILE A 141 22.99 -17.06 -4.80
C ILE A 141 22.06 -16.05 -5.51
N TYR A 142 20.75 -16.35 -5.49
CA TYR A 142 19.70 -15.42 -5.85
C TYR A 142 18.80 -15.14 -4.65
N ALA A 143 18.60 -13.87 -4.33
CA ALA A 143 17.75 -13.43 -3.24
C ALA A 143 16.77 -12.34 -3.69
N GLU A 144 15.59 -12.33 -3.08
CA GLU A 144 14.58 -11.29 -3.22
C GLU A 144 14.63 -10.35 -2.01
N PHE A 145 14.66 -9.05 -2.26
CA PHE A 145 14.58 -8.01 -1.25
C PHE A 145 13.29 -7.22 -1.40
N THR A 146 12.52 -7.12 -0.33
CA THR A 146 11.20 -6.47 -0.35
C THR A 146 11.25 -5.13 0.37
N THR A 147 10.78 -4.04 -0.25
CA THR A 147 10.69 -2.73 0.39
C THR A 147 9.65 -2.73 1.51
N SER A 148 9.86 -1.89 2.54
CA SER A 148 9.00 -1.90 3.74
C SER A 148 7.59 -1.39 3.44
N LEU A 149 7.44 -0.30 2.71
CA LEU A 149 6.18 0.41 2.53
C LEU A 149 5.36 -0.15 1.36
N MET A 150 5.89 -0.10 0.15
CA MET A 150 5.16 -0.43 -1.08
C MET A 150 5.27 -1.90 -1.48
N LYS A 151 6.08 -2.70 -0.76
CA LYS A 151 6.31 -4.11 -1.06
C LYS A 151 6.85 -4.37 -2.48
N PHE A 152 7.58 -3.39 -3.06
CA PHE A 152 8.36 -3.64 -4.26
C PHE A 152 9.38 -4.74 -3.99
N VAL A 153 9.64 -5.55 -5.01
CA VAL A 153 10.65 -6.61 -4.93
C VAL A 153 11.80 -6.29 -5.89
N ASP A 154 13.00 -6.37 -5.33
CA ASP A 154 14.24 -6.28 -6.08
C ASP A 154 14.88 -7.67 -6.16
N ASP A 155 15.38 -8.03 -7.33
CA ASP A 155 16.10 -9.26 -7.57
C ASP A 155 17.60 -9.01 -7.40
N VAL A 156 18.24 -9.78 -6.52
CA VAL A 156 19.66 -9.64 -6.21
C VAL A 156 20.38 -10.95 -6.44
N GLU A 157 21.40 -10.91 -7.29
CA GLU A 157 22.16 -12.07 -7.75
C GLU A 157 23.63 -11.91 -7.36
N PHE A 158 24.24 -13.02 -6.97
CA PHE A 158 25.66 -13.13 -6.63
C PHE A 158 26.24 -14.33 -7.36
N TYR A 159 27.31 -14.12 -8.09
CA TYR A 159 28.04 -15.16 -8.79
C TYR A 159 29.50 -15.18 -8.34
N VAL A 160 29.98 -16.32 -7.87
CA VAL A 160 31.33 -16.51 -7.37
C VAL A 160 32.26 -16.94 -8.50
N ASP A 161 33.17 -16.06 -8.87
CA ASP A 161 34.30 -16.37 -9.74
C ASP A 161 35.51 -16.73 -8.86
N ASP A 162 35.67 -18.03 -8.58
CA ASP A 162 36.70 -18.51 -7.67
C ASP A 162 38.12 -18.41 -8.28
N ALA A 163 38.23 -18.42 -9.60
CA ALA A 163 39.51 -18.25 -10.29
C ALA A 163 40.14 -16.87 -10.03
N ASN A 164 39.28 -15.84 -9.99
CA ASN A 164 39.67 -14.45 -9.73
C ASN A 164 39.48 -14.02 -8.28
N LYS A 165 38.94 -14.88 -7.41
CA LYS A 165 38.61 -14.59 -6.01
C LYS A 165 37.68 -13.37 -5.84
N ILE A 166 36.68 -13.29 -6.71
CA ILE A 166 35.66 -12.21 -6.69
C ILE A 166 34.25 -12.79 -6.69
N ILE A 167 33.32 -12.01 -6.17
CA ILE A 167 31.90 -12.27 -6.28
C ILE A 167 31.28 -11.15 -7.10
N HIS A 168 30.79 -11.49 -8.28
CA HIS A 168 30.00 -10.61 -9.10
C HIS A 168 28.61 -10.42 -8.49
N MET A 169 28.05 -9.22 -8.66
CA MET A 169 26.76 -8.88 -8.09
C MET A 169 25.91 -8.15 -9.11
N ARG A 170 24.61 -8.40 -9.04
CA ARG A 170 23.57 -7.63 -9.72
C ARG A 170 22.43 -7.38 -8.77
N SER A 171 21.89 -6.16 -8.74
CA SER A 171 20.70 -5.80 -7.96
C SER A 171 19.81 -4.93 -8.83
N ALA A 172 18.57 -5.37 -9.06
CA ALA A 172 17.63 -4.71 -9.97
C ALA A 172 16.19 -4.73 -9.45
N SER A 173 15.52 -3.61 -9.59
CA SER A 173 14.09 -3.53 -9.28
C SER A 173 13.26 -4.13 -10.41
N ARG A 174 12.20 -4.89 -10.05
CA ARG A 174 11.26 -5.47 -11.02
C ARG A 174 10.36 -4.42 -11.67
N LEU A 175 10.07 -3.36 -10.95
CA LEU A 175 9.14 -2.30 -11.35
C LEU A 175 9.78 -0.93 -11.16
N GLY A 176 9.28 0.02 -11.95
CA GLY A 176 9.69 1.42 -11.86
C GLY A 176 10.87 1.77 -12.76
N GLN A 177 10.95 3.05 -13.10
CA GLN A 177 12.04 3.60 -13.93
C GLN A 177 13.28 3.92 -13.10
N SER A 178 13.10 4.34 -11.84
CA SER A 178 14.18 4.69 -10.91
C SER A 178 13.90 4.13 -9.53
N ASP A 179 14.94 3.64 -8.85
CA ASP A 179 14.92 3.14 -7.47
C ASP A 179 15.51 4.13 -6.46
N MET A 180 15.83 5.35 -6.89
CA MET A 180 16.47 6.38 -6.05
C MET A 180 17.80 5.91 -5.42
N GLY A 181 18.53 4.98 -6.07
CA GLY A 181 19.79 4.43 -5.61
C GLY A 181 19.68 3.30 -4.57
N VAL A 182 18.49 2.77 -4.33
CA VAL A 182 18.27 1.68 -3.36
C VAL A 182 19.08 0.45 -3.69
N ASN A 183 19.16 0.04 -4.97
CA ASN A 183 19.96 -1.12 -5.39
C ASN A 183 21.46 -0.90 -5.14
N ARG A 184 22.00 0.27 -5.45
CA ARG A 184 23.40 0.61 -5.17
C ARG A 184 23.69 0.61 -3.68
N ASN A 185 22.88 1.28 -2.89
CA ASN A 185 23.04 1.36 -1.44
C ASN A 185 22.97 -0.03 -0.77
N ARG A 186 22.09 -0.92 -1.27
CA ARG A 186 22.01 -2.31 -0.80
C ARG A 186 23.32 -3.05 -1.01
N ILE A 187 23.88 -2.96 -2.22
CA ILE A 187 25.14 -3.63 -2.53
C ILE A 187 26.28 -3.08 -1.69
N GLU A 188 26.35 -1.78 -1.45
CA GLU A 188 27.38 -1.19 -0.58
C GLU A 188 27.21 -1.59 0.90
N THR A 189 25.98 -1.75 1.36
CA THR A 189 25.69 -2.30 2.70
C THR A 189 26.19 -3.74 2.82
N ILE A 190 25.87 -4.58 1.83
CA ILE A 190 26.35 -5.97 1.77
C ILE A 190 27.87 -6.01 1.73
N ARG A 191 28.51 -5.14 0.94
CA ARG A 191 29.98 -5.02 0.86
C ARG A 191 30.58 -4.72 2.23
N THR A 192 30.06 -3.71 2.93
CA THR A 192 30.56 -3.31 4.25
C THR A 192 30.48 -4.46 5.25
N GLN A 193 29.34 -5.17 5.30
CA GLN A 193 29.16 -6.30 6.20
C GLN A 193 29.98 -7.55 5.80
N PHE A 194 30.21 -7.73 4.49
CA PHE A 194 31.02 -8.83 4.00
C PHE A 194 32.51 -8.65 4.25
N THR A 195 33.00 -7.39 4.31
CA THR A 195 34.40 -7.08 4.55
C THR A 195 34.76 -6.88 6.03
N SER A 196 33.76 -6.70 6.89
CA SER A 196 33.94 -6.71 8.35
C SER A 196 34.17 -8.13 8.86
#